data_54ba770768eff3f1a172654f120775f6
#
_entry.id   54ba770768eff3f1a172654f120775f6
#
_cell.length_a   1.000
_cell.length_b   1.000
_cell.length_c   1.000
_cell.angle_alpha   90.00
_cell.angle_beta   90.00
_cell.angle_gamma   90.00
#
_symmetry.space_group_name_H-M   'P 1'
#
loop_
_entity.id
_entity.type
_entity.pdbx_description
1 polymer ?
#
loop_
_entity_poly.entity_id
_entity_poly.type
_entity_poly.pdbx_seq_one_letter_code
_entity_poly.pdbx_strand_id
1 'polypeptide(L)'
;MAEKKKKPYEIGELDQYLFGQGNHYEIYEKLGAHLVQNGKQKGVYFAVWAPHAQAVSVVGEFNEWDTEANPMKREEPLGIYTCFIPGVKKDQMYKYCIETYSGEQIFKADPYANYAELRPGTASRVTDIENIKWTDTEWMTRRKTWNHKHEPMSVYEAHIGSWMRHPGREDEGFYTYREFARAITKYLSL
;
A
#
# COMPACT_ATOMS: atom_id res chain seq x y z
N MET A 1 -13.77 25.55 -22.24
CA MET A 1 -12.64 24.61 -22.16
C MET A 1 -13.20 23.29 -21.67
N ALA A 2 -13.03 22.19 -22.41
CA ALA A 2 -13.53 20.89 -21.95
C ALA A 2 -12.73 20.46 -20.71
N GLU A 3 -13.41 20.24 -19.59
CA GLU A 3 -12.79 19.64 -18.40
C GLU A 3 -12.17 18.29 -18.81
N LYS A 4 -10.85 18.18 -18.64
CA LYS A 4 -10.19 16.88 -18.78
C LYS A 4 -10.77 15.97 -17.71
N LYS A 5 -11.52 14.93 -18.10
CA LYS A 5 -11.95 13.87 -17.17
C LYS A 5 -10.70 13.37 -16.42
N LYS A 6 -10.68 13.54 -15.11
CA LYS A 6 -9.63 12.97 -14.24
C LYS A 6 -9.63 11.44 -14.37
N LYS A 7 -8.46 10.84 -14.30
CA LYS A 7 -8.33 9.38 -14.38
C LYS A 7 -8.71 8.73 -13.04
N PRO A 8 -9.10 7.45 -13.04
CA PRO A 8 -9.58 6.80 -11.82
C PRO A 8 -8.62 6.89 -10.62
N TYR A 9 -7.31 6.91 -10.87
CA TYR A 9 -6.28 7.02 -9.84
C TYR A 9 -5.96 8.48 -9.42
N GLU A 10 -6.41 9.48 -10.15
CA GLU A 10 -6.18 10.89 -9.82
C GLU A 10 -7.17 11.35 -8.74
N ILE A 11 -6.69 12.20 -7.83
CA ILE A 11 -7.53 12.80 -6.78
C ILE A 11 -8.55 13.76 -7.41
N GLY A 12 -9.84 13.43 -7.29
CA GLY A 12 -10.96 14.24 -7.78
C GLY A 12 -11.52 15.19 -6.70
N GLU A 13 -12.50 16.01 -7.09
CA GLU A 13 -13.20 16.92 -6.13
C GLU A 13 -13.97 16.12 -5.08
N LEU A 14 -14.62 15.02 -5.49
CA LEU A 14 -15.32 14.13 -4.58
C LEU A 14 -14.35 13.47 -3.60
N ASP A 15 -13.18 13.01 -4.08
CA ASP A 15 -12.15 12.43 -3.21
C ASP A 15 -11.68 13.45 -2.17
N GLN A 16 -11.43 14.69 -2.59
CA GLN A 16 -11.03 15.79 -1.71
C GLN A 16 -12.11 16.09 -0.66
N TYR A 17 -13.37 16.16 -1.08
CA TYR A 17 -14.48 16.41 -0.17
C TYR A 17 -14.62 15.30 0.87
N LEU A 18 -14.68 14.05 0.45
CA LEU A 18 -14.83 12.89 1.34
C LEU A 18 -13.63 12.74 2.28
N PHE A 19 -12.41 12.95 1.76
CA PHE A 19 -11.20 12.89 2.57
C PHE A 19 -11.16 14.00 3.63
N GLY A 20 -11.52 15.22 3.24
CA GLY A 20 -11.61 16.35 4.16
C GLY A 20 -12.67 16.17 5.27
N GLN A 21 -13.72 15.38 5.02
CA GLN A 21 -14.73 15.01 6.01
C GLN A 21 -14.36 13.77 6.84
N GLY A 22 -13.24 13.10 6.54
CA GLY A 22 -12.87 11.85 7.19
C GLY A 22 -13.72 10.63 6.80
N ASN A 23 -14.43 10.70 5.68
CA ASN A 23 -15.39 9.68 5.23
C ASN A 23 -14.97 8.96 3.94
N HIS A 24 -13.74 9.15 3.50
CA HIS A 24 -13.24 8.49 2.29
C HIS A 24 -12.66 7.10 2.61
N TYR A 25 -13.52 6.10 2.74
CA TYR A 25 -13.11 4.74 3.12
C TYR A 25 -12.27 4.03 2.06
N GLU A 26 -12.31 4.48 0.81
CA GLU A 26 -11.56 3.92 -0.33
C GLU A 26 -10.37 4.79 -0.75
N ILE A 27 -9.90 5.67 0.14
CA ILE A 27 -8.77 6.58 -0.17
C ILE A 27 -7.47 5.82 -0.52
N TYR A 28 -7.33 4.58 -0.08
CA TYR A 28 -6.22 3.69 -0.42
C TYR A 28 -6.14 3.37 -1.92
N GLU A 29 -7.21 3.56 -2.69
CA GLU A 29 -7.18 3.46 -4.15
C GLU A 29 -6.54 4.68 -4.83
N LYS A 30 -6.32 5.74 -4.06
CA LYS A 30 -5.77 7.02 -4.52
C LYS A 30 -4.39 7.30 -3.93
N LEU A 31 -4.26 7.18 -2.59
CA LEU A 31 -2.99 7.35 -1.89
C LEU A 31 -2.14 6.09 -2.02
N GLY A 32 -0.83 6.29 -2.04
CA GLY A 32 0.12 5.21 -2.25
C GLY A 32 0.80 5.25 -3.61
N ALA A 33 1.30 4.09 -4.05
CA ALA A 33 1.97 3.88 -5.32
C ALA A 33 1.18 2.91 -6.20
N HIS A 34 0.61 3.41 -7.30
CA HIS A 34 -0.26 2.66 -8.19
C HIS A 34 0.37 2.49 -9.57
N LEU A 35 0.50 1.22 -10.02
CA LEU A 35 0.92 0.90 -11.37
C LEU A 35 -0.19 1.30 -12.35
N VAL A 36 0.10 2.26 -13.20
CA VAL A 36 -0.90 2.84 -14.12
C VAL A 36 -0.37 3.03 -15.52
N GLN A 37 -1.29 3.17 -16.46
CA GLN A 37 -0.99 3.60 -17.82
C GLN A 37 -1.48 5.02 -18.02
N ASN A 38 -0.57 5.95 -18.28
CA ASN A 38 -0.84 7.34 -18.60
C ASN A 38 -0.61 7.60 -20.10
N GLY A 39 -1.68 7.55 -20.90
CA GLY A 39 -1.58 7.59 -22.36
C GLY A 39 -0.82 6.37 -22.90
N LYS A 40 0.31 6.60 -23.54
CA LYS A 40 1.19 5.53 -24.06
C LYS A 40 2.26 5.08 -23.08
N GLN A 41 2.43 5.76 -21.95
CA GLN A 41 3.47 5.50 -20.98
C GLN A 41 2.94 4.68 -19.84
N LYS A 42 3.62 3.58 -19.51
CA LYS A 42 3.43 2.82 -18.25
C LYS A 42 4.35 3.40 -17.20
N GLY A 43 3.91 3.41 -15.96
CA GLY A 43 4.66 3.93 -14.83
C GLY A 43 3.87 3.80 -13.54
N VAL A 44 4.24 4.60 -12.56
CA VAL A 44 3.61 4.63 -11.24
C VAL A 44 3.08 6.03 -10.94
N TYR A 45 1.84 6.09 -10.50
CA TYR A 45 1.27 7.27 -9.88
C TYR A 45 1.48 7.18 -8.38
N PHE A 46 2.13 8.19 -7.83
CA PHE A 46 2.38 8.33 -6.40
C PHE A 46 1.49 9.41 -5.83
N ALA A 47 0.91 9.14 -4.66
CA ALA A 47 0.15 10.14 -3.92
C ALA A 47 0.34 9.96 -2.42
N VAL A 48 0.60 11.06 -1.70
CA VAL A 48 0.79 11.05 -0.26
C VAL A 48 0.18 12.30 0.38
N TRP A 49 -0.39 12.12 1.54
CA TRP A 49 -0.89 13.22 2.35
C TRP A 49 0.22 13.73 3.29
N ALA A 50 0.62 14.97 3.07
CA ALA A 50 1.67 15.63 3.84
C ALA A 50 1.35 17.12 4.03
N PRO A 51 0.26 17.48 4.76
CA PRO A 51 -0.29 18.83 4.79
C PRO A 51 0.68 19.87 5.37
N HIS A 52 1.64 19.44 6.20
CA HIS A 52 2.64 20.31 6.84
C HIS A 52 3.99 20.30 6.13
N ALA A 53 4.11 19.65 4.96
CA ALA A 53 5.31 19.70 4.17
C ALA A 53 5.41 20.99 3.36
N GLN A 54 6.60 21.55 3.22
CA GLN A 54 6.89 22.62 2.27
C GLN A 54 6.96 22.05 0.85
N ALA A 55 7.67 20.94 0.67
CA ALA A 55 7.76 20.21 -0.57
C ALA A 55 7.84 18.70 -0.30
N VAL A 56 7.49 17.90 -1.29
CA VAL A 56 7.65 16.44 -1.26
C VAL A 56 8.20 15.98 -2.60
N SER A 57 9.12 15.02 -2.57
CA SER A 57 9.59 14.32 -3.76
C SER A 57 9.57 12.81 -3.55
N VAL A 58 9.54 12.04 -4.64
CA VAL A 58 9.67 10.59 -4.59
C VAL A 58 11.09 10.21 -4.92
N VAL A 59 11.72 9.46 -4.04
CA VAL A 59 13.07 8.93 -4.21
C VAL A 59 13.04 7.41 -4.22
N GLY A 60 13.89 6.78 -5.02
CA GLY A 60 13.93 5.34 -5.12
C GLY A 60 14.99 4.82 -6.07
N GLU A 61 15.00 3.51 -6.31
CA GLU A 61 15.95 2.85 -7.21
C GLU A 61 15.88 3.38 -8.65
N PHE A 62 14.74 3.92 -9.05
CA PHE A 62 14.49 4.41 -10.40
C PHE A 62 15.10 5.80 -10.68
N ASN A 63 15.55 6.50 -9.65
CA ASN A 63 16.20 7.82 -9.75
C ASN A 63 17.44 7.94 -8.85
N GLU A 64 18.06 6.80 -8.50
CA GLU A 64 19.27 6.74 -7.66
C GLU A 64 19.12 7.47 -6.32
N TRP A 65 17.88 7.52 -5.79
CA TRP A 65 17.52 8.21 -4.55
C TRP A 65 17.72 9.73 -4.56
N ASP A 66 17.76 10.32 -5.75
CA ASP A 66 17.91 11.77 -5.96
C ASP A 66 16.62 12.50 -5.49
N THR A 67 16.81 13.44 -4.55
CA THR A 67 15.70 14.20 -3.95
C THR A 67 15.11 15.27 -4.87
N GLU A 68 15.83 15.64 -5.93
CA GLU A 68 15.42 16.69 -6.88
C GLU A 68 14.79 16.12 -8.16
N ALA A 69 15.00 14.82 -8.45
CA ALA A 69 14.61 14.23 -9.72
C ALA A 69 13.08 14.12 -9.93
N ASN A 70 12.32 13.89 -8.87
CA ASN A 70 10.87 13.65 -8.98
C ASN A 70 10.06 14.45 -7.94
N PRO A 71 10.01 15.80 -8.08
CA PRO A 71 9.18 16.62 -7.20
C PRO A 71 7.71 16.33 -7.43
N MET A 72 6.94 16.35 -6.35
CA MET A 72 5.50 16.10 -6.38
C MET A 72 4.73 17.44 -6.41
N LYS A 73 3.62 17.43 -7.11
CA LYS A 73 2.68 18.55 -7.15
C LYS A 73 1.77 18.49 -5.93
N ARG A 74 1.64 19.59 -5.20
CA ARG A 74 0.67 19.75 -4.13
C ARG A 74 -0.73 19.97 -4.71
N GLU A 75 -1.68 19.15 -4.29
CA GLU A 75 -3.11 19.31 -4.60
C GLU A 75 -3.80 20.02 -3.42
N GLU A 76 -4.23 21.24 -3.70
CA GLU A 76 -4.95 22.03 -2.69
C GLU A 76 -6.45 21.63 -2.63
N PRO A 77 -7.14 21.81 -1.48
CA PRO A 77 -6.64 22.45 -0.24
C PRO A 77 -6.05 21.47 0.79
N LEU A 78 -6.08 20.18 0.56
CA LEU A 78 -5.83 19.16 1.59
C LEU A 78 -4.36 18.86 1.85
N GLY A 79 -3.43 19.36 1.01
CA GLY A 79 -2.01 19.05 1.14
C GLY A 79 -1.67 17.60 0.77
N ILE A 80 -2.38 17.07 -0.21
CA ILE A 80 -2.01 15.81 -0.86
C ILE A 80 -1.01 16.14 -1.96
N TYR A 81 0.09 15.41 -1.99
CA TYR A 81 1.11 15.55 -3.02
C TYR A 81 1.01 14.40 -4.01
N THR A 82 1.14 14.69 -5.31
CA THR A 82 0.97 13.71 -6.38
C THR A 82 2.03 13.83 -7.45
N CYS A 83 2.47 12.72 -8.03
CA CYS A 83 3.24 12.72 -9.26
C CYS A 83 3.04 11.41 -10.05
N PHE A 84 3.27 11.46 -11.36
CA PHE A 84 3.38 10.28 -12.21
C PHE A 84 4.81 10.14 -12.72
N ILE A 85 5.43 9.00 -12.46
CA ILE A 85 6.80 8.71 -12.89
C ILE A 85 6.75 7.59 -13.94
N PRO A 86 7.05 7.91 -15.21
CA PRO A 86 7.09 6.91 -16.27
C PRO A 86 8.26 5.95 -16.09
N GLY A 87 8.08 4.70 -16.52
CA GLY A 87 9.15 3.70 -16.51
C GLY A 87 9.40 3.01 -15.17
N VAL A 88 8.85 3.50 -14.07
CA VAL A 88 8.90 2.81 -12.77
C VAL A 88 8.15 1.50 -12.85
N LYS A 89 8.73 0.44 -12.29
CA LYS A 89 8.24 -0.93 -12.39
C LYS A 89 7.88 -1.51 -11.02
N LYS A 90 7.14 -2.61 -11.06
CA LYS A 90 6.90 -3.44 -9.88
C LYS A 90 8.22 -3.86 -9.21
N ASP A 91 8.17 -3.98 -7.90
CA ASP A 91 9.22 -4.39 -6.97
C ASP A 91 10.34 -3.36 -6.72
N GLN A 92 10.36 -2.22 -7.42
CA GLN A 92 11.30 -1.15 -7.12
C GLN A 92 11.00 -0.49 -5.77
N MET A 93 12.06 -0.19 -5.03
CA MET A 93 11.99 0.46 -3.73
C MET A 93 11.88 1.98 -3.87
N TYR A 94 11.12 2.59 -2.94
CA TYR A 94 10.95 4.05 -2.89
C TYR A 94 10.69 4.54 -1.47
N LYS A 95 10.87 5.84 -1.27
CA LYS A 95 10.44 6.63 -0.11
C LYS A 95 9.90 7.98 -0.57
N TYR A 96 9.22 8.67 0.32
CA TYR A 96 8.97 10.09 0.18
C TYR A 96 10.06 10.88 0.91
N CYS A 97 10.68 11.83 0.21
CA CYS A 97 11.52 12.86 0.81
C CYS A 97 10.62 14.06 1.09
N ILE A 98 10.44 14.38 2.36
CA ILE A 98 9.59 15.47 2.84
C ILE A 98 10.49 16.60 3.27
N GLU A 99 10.36 17.75 2.64
CA GLU A 99 11.02 18.98 3.05
C GLU A 99 10.12 19.76 4.01
N THR A 100 10.65 20.09 5.17
CA THR A 100 9.96 20.88 6.17
C THR A 100 10.16 22.37 5.91
N TYR A 101 9.35 23.24 6.55
CA TYR A 101 9.53 24.69 6.48
C TYR A 101 10.85 25.19 7.10
N SER A 102 11.55 24.35 7.86
CA SER A 102 12.92 24.66 8.35
C SER A 102 14.02 24.24 7.37
N GLY A 103 13.68 23.65 6.22
CA GLY A 103 14.62 23.14 5.23
C GLY A 103 15.19 21.76 5.55
N GLU A 104 14.71 21.09 6.59
CA GLU A 104 15.11 19.71 6.91
C GLU A 104 14.45 18.74 5.95
N GLN A 105 15.25 17.77 5.44
CA GLN A 105 14.75 16.67 4.61
C GLN A 105 14.55 15.41 5.45
N ILE A 106 13.33 14.88 5.45
CA ILE A 106 12.94 13.68 6.20
C ILE A 106 12.49 12.60 5.23
N PHE A 107 13.11 11.41 5.29
CA PHE A 107 12.74 10.28 4.47
C PHE A 107 11.70 9.40 5.19
N LYS A 108 10.54 9.20 4.57
CA LYS A 108 9.44 8.40 5.11
C LYS A 108 9.04 7.27 4.17
N ALA A 109 8.71 6.13 4.75
CA ALA A 109 7.99 5.09 4.04
C ALA A 109 6.57 5.58 3.69
N ASP A 110 5.98 4.98 2.67
CA ASP A 110 4.62 5.27 2.26
C ASP A 110 3.63 4.61 3.25
N PRO A 111 2.76 5.40 3.91
CA PRO A 111 1.76 4.84 4.83
C PRO A 111 0.71 3.97 4.13
N TYR A 112 0.54 4.11 2.81
CA TYR A 112 -0.38 3.32 1.99
C TYR A 112 0.32 2.27 1.14
N ALA A 113 1.60 1.95 1.43
CA ALA A 113 2.32 0.92 0.71
C ALA A 113 1.70 -0.47 0.96
N ASN A 114 1.42 -1.19 -0.11
CA ASN A 114 0.96 -2.59 -0.04
C ASN A 114 2.12 -3.59 0.20
N TYR A 115 3.37 -3.13 0.11
CA TYR A 115 4.54 -3.95 0.32
C TYR A 115 5.71 -3.13 0.87
N ALA A 116 6.43 -3.68 1.82
CA ALA A 116 7.58 -3.04 2.47
C ALA A 116 8.88 -3.82 2.18
N GLU A 117 9.99 -3.13 2.26
CA GLU A 117 11.31 -3.74 2.30
C GLU A 117 11.47 -4.66 3.53
N LEU A 118 12.26 -5.71 3.38
CA LEU A 118 12.59 -6.59 4.50
C LEU A 118 13.49 -5.85 5.50
N ARG A 119 13.18 -5.98 6.78
CA ARG A 119 14.01 -5.41 7.86
C ARG A 119 15.47 -5.88 7.77
N PRO A 120 16.45 -5.02 8.04
CA PRO A 120 16.37 -3.69 8.67
C PRO A 120 16.00 -2.53 7.72
N GLY A 121 15.80 -2.79 6.45
CA GLY A 121 15.37 -1.77 5.49
C GLY A 121 14.02 -1.15 5.86
N THR A 122 13.77 0.06 5.39
CA THR A 122 12.58 0.85 5.74
C THR A 122 11.91 1.49 4.52
N ALA A 123 12.25 1.03 3.31
CA ALA A 123 11.62 1.52 2.10
C ALA A 123 10.27 0.83 1.85
N SER A 124 9.42 1.50 1.11
CA SER A 124 8.24 0.91 0.50
C SER A 124 8.61 0.30 -0.84
N ARG A 125 7.81 -0.67 -1.31
CA ARG A 125 8.02 -1.30 -2.62
C ARG A 125 6.77 -1.16 -3.47
N VAL A 126 6.97 -0.79 -4.73
CA VAL A 126 5.87 -0.77 -5.71
C VAL A 126 5.36 -2.20 -5.90
N THR A 127 4.07 -2.41 -5.71
CA THR A 127 3.48 -3.74 -5.90
C THR A 127 2.11 -3.65 -6.56
N ASP A 128 1.70 -4.77 -7.13
CA ASP A 128 0.39 -4.98 -7.72
C ASP A 128 -0.32 -6.07 -6.93
N ILE A 129 -1.44 -5.73 -6.32
CA ILE A 129 -2.31 -6.65 -5.56
C ILE A 129 -3.59 -7.03 -6.32
N GLU A 130 -3.84 -6.44 -7.50
CA GLU A 130 -5.09 -6.67 -8.25
C GLU A 130 -5.12 -8.06 -8.93
N ASN A 131 -3.94 -8.64 -9.18
CA ASN A 131 -3.82 -9.95 -9.83
C ASN A 131 -3.94 -11.16 -8.89
N ILE A 132 -4.46 -10.99 -7.69
CA ILE A 132 -4.70 -12.08 -6.75
C ILE A 132 -5.88 -12.91 -7.24
N LYS A 133 -5.61 -14.18 -7.58
CA LYS A 133 -6.66 -15.14 -7.92
C LYS A 133 -7.24 -15.73 -6.63
N TRP A 134 -8.40 -15.27 -6.25
CA TRP A 134 -9.13 -15.82 -5.13
C TRP A 134 -9.74 -17.17 -5.47
N THR A 135 -9.64 -18.14 -4.57
CA THR A 135 -10.18 -19.50 -4.73
C THR A 135 -11.26 -19.81 -3.68
N ASP A 136 -11.85 -18.79 -3.12
CA ASP A 136 -12.75 -18.83 -1.96
C ASP A 136 -14.25 -18.62 -2.32
N THR A 137 -14.62 -18.77 -3.59
CA THR A 137 -15.98 -18.52 -4.11
C THR A 137 -17.05 -19.34 -3.34
N GLU A 138 -16.75 -20.61 -3.01
CA GLU A 138 -17.64 -21.46 -2.26
C GLU A 138 -17.86 -20.94 -0.84
N TRP A 139 -16.77 -20.55 -0.17
CA TRP A 139 -16.80 -19.91 1.14
C TRP A 139 -17.61 -18.62 1.11
N MET A 140 -17.35 -17.73 0.16
CA MET A 140 -18.03 -16.46 0.02
C MET A 140 -19.53 -16.62 -0.26
N THR A 141 -19.92 -17.68 -0.96
CA THR A 141 -21.33 -18.02 -1.18
C THR A 141 -22.00 -18.48 0.11
N ARG A 142 -21.39 -19.43 0.83
CA ARG A 142 -21.88 -19.93 2.11
C ARG A 142 -21.98 -18.81 3.15
N ARG A 143 -20.98 -17.94 3.23
CA ARG A 143 -20.92 -16.81 4.16
C ARG A 143 -22.11 -15.85 4.03
N LYS A 144 -22.66 -15.66 2.83
CA LYS A 144 -23.82 -14.78 2.61
C LYS A 144 -25.09 -15.24 3.34
N THR A 145 -25.23 -16.55 3.54
CA THR A 145 -26.39 -17.17 4.20
C THR A 145 -26.09 -17.56 5.64
N TRP A 146 -24.86 -17.49 6.08
CA TRP A 146 -24.45 -17.87 7.42
C TRP A 146 -24.92 -16.85 8.46
N ASN A 147 -25.73 -17.33 9.41
CA ASN A 147 -26.22 -16.50 10.50
C ASN A 147 -25.30 -16.59 11.74
N HIS A 148 -24.16 -15.90 11.67
CA HIS A 148 -23.11 -15.91 12.69
C HIS A 148 -23.59 -15.48 14.10
N LYS A 149 -24.77 -14.86 14.23
CA LYS A 149 -25.35 -14.47 15.54
C LYS A 149 -26.07 -15.62 16.26
N HIS A 150 -26.40 -16.67 15.53
CA HIS A 150 -27.21 -17.80 16.06
C HIS A 150 -26.51 -19.16 15.93
N GLU A 151 -25.29 -19.17 15.40
CA GLU A 151 -24.49 -20.39 15.27
C GLU A 151 -23.31 -20.39 16.23
N PRO A 152 -22.86 -21.55 16.73
CA PRO A 152 -21.67 -21.63 17.57
C PRO A 152 -20.43 -21.17 16.82
N MET A 153 -19.57 -20.43 17.49
CA MET A 153 -18.31 -19.93 16.94
C MET A 153 -17.17 -20.19 17.91
N SER A 154 -16.09 -20.75 17.39
CA SER A 154 -14.82 -20.84 18.11
C SER A 154 -13.82 -19.84 17.52
N VAL A 155 -13.08 -19.14 18.37
CA VAL A 155 -12.03 -18.20 17.97
C VAL A 155 -10.70 -18.74 18.42
N TYR A 156 -9.78 -18.92 17.48
CA TYR A 156 -8.40 -19.27 17.77
C TYR A 156 -7.49 -18.11 17.39
N GLU A 157 -6.91 -17.46 18.39
CA GLU A 157 -5.97 -16.35 18.17
C GLU A 157 -4.55 -16.90 18.06
N ALA A 158 -3.82 -16.50 17.03
CA ALA A 158 -2.45 -16.96 16.83
C ALA A 158 -1.54 -15.82 16.37
N HIS A 159 -0.36 -15.75 16.96
CA HIS A 159 0.72 -14.88 16.50
C HIS A 159 1.70 -15.70 15.65
N ILE A 160 1.76 -15.43 14.35
CA ILE A 160 2.51 -16.24 13.36
C ILE A 160 3.98 -16.40 13.74
N GLY A 161 4.63 -15.32 14.21
CA GLY A 161 6.06 -15.33 14.57
C GLY A 161 6.41 -16.15 15.81
N SER A 162 5.43 -16.57 16.63
CA SER A 162 5.67 -17.33 17.86
C SER A 162 4.87 -18.63 17.95
N TRP A 163 3.95 -18.89 17.01
CA TRP A 163 3.07 -20.05 17.05
C TRP A 163 3.83 -21.39 16.92
N MET A 164 4.68 -21.51 15.90
CA MET A 164 5.61 -22.63 15.69
C MET A 164 6.86 -22.14 14.97
N ARG A 165 7.96 -22.87 15.14
CA ARG A 165 9.22 -22.60 14.45
C ARG A 165 9.79 -23.88 13.86
N HIS A 166 10.56 -23.74 12.78
CA HIS A 166 11.34 -24.84 12.23
C HIS A 166 12.57 -25.10 13.11
N PRO A 167 12.74 -26.29 13.67
CA PRO A 167 13.94 -26.63 14.43
C PRO A 167 15.20 -26.52 13.59
N GLY A 168 16.25 -25.89 14.12
CA GLY A 168 17.58 -25.87 13.51
C GLY A 168 17.77 -24.96 12.30
N ARG A 169 16.83 -24.04 12.00
CA ARG A 169 17.05 -23.02 10.97
C ARG A 169 17.77 -21.81 11.54
N GLU A 170 18.80 -21.34 10.83
CA GLU A 170 19.61 -20.17 11.23
C GLU A 170 18.83 -18.83 11.12
N ASP A 171 17.79 -18.76 10.30
CA ASP A 171 16.92 -17.61 10.08
C ASP A 171 15.84 -17.44 11.18
N GLU A 172 16.17 -17.75 12.42
CA GLU A 172 15.24 -17.78 13.56
C GLU A 172 14.10 -18.81 13.42
N GLY A 173 14.05 -19.55 12.31
CA GLY A 173 13.09 -20.61 12.07
C GLY A 173 11.63 -20.19 11.97
N PHE A 174 11.34 -18.95 11.65
CA PHE A 174 9.97 -18.50 11.45
C PHE A 174 9.28 -19.20 10.29
N TYR A 175 7.99 -19.48 10.45
CA TYR A 175 7.15 -19.93 9.35
C TYR A 175 6.87 -18.76 8.41
N THR A 176 6.95 -19.03 7.10
CA THR A 176 6.34 -18.13 6.11
C THR A 176 4.82 -18.15 6.23
N TYR A 177 4.13 -17.15 5.72
CA TYR A 177 2.65 -17.12 5.71
C TYR A 177 2.04 -18.37 5.06
N ARG A 178 2.67 -18.92 4.03
CA ARG A 178 2.19 -20.13 3.35
C ARG A 178 2.39 -21.40 4.18
N GLU A 179 3.50 -21.52 4.88
CA GLU A 179 3.77 -22.62 5.80
C GLU A 179 2.82 -22.58 6.99
N PHE A 180 2.64 -21.37 7.57
CA PHE A 180 1.69 -21.16 8.64
C PHE A 180 0.27 -21.53 8.23
N ALA A 181 -0.21 -21.05 7.07
CA ALA A 181 -1.55 -21.35 6.57
C ALA A 181 -1.80 -22.85 6.45
N ARG A 182 -0.83 -23.63 5.94
CA ARG A 182 -0.93 -25.09 5.83
C ARG A 182 -0.94 -25.77 7.21
N ALA A 183 -0.06 -25.33 8.10
CA ALA A 183 0.07 -25.94 9.42
C ALA A 183 -1.13 -25.67 10.31
N ILE A 184 -1.62 -24.42 10.34
CA ILE A 184 -2.77 -24.04 11.15
C ILE A 184 -4.07 -24.68 10.66
N THR A 185 -4.25 -24.77 9.34
CA THR A 185 -5.42 -25.48 8.76
C THR A 185 -5.46 -26.92 9.23
N LYS A 186 -4.32 -27.63 9.18
CA LYS A 186 -4.23 -29.00 9.69
C LYS A 186 -4.51 -29.09 11.19
N TYR A 187 -3.98 -28.15 11.97
CA TYR A 187 -4.17 -28.11 13.41
C TYR A 187 -5.65 -27.89 13.81
N LEU A 188 -6.36 -27.00 13.13
CA LEU A 188 -7.76 -26.68 13.40
C LEU A 188 -8.75 -27.74 12.84
N SER A 189 -8.29 -28.66 12.00
CA SER A 189 -9.10 -29.75 11.43
C SER A 189 -9.04 -31.03 12.27
N LEU A 190 -8.28 -31.05 13.37
CA LEU A 190 -8.22 -32.15 14.33
C LEU A 190 -9.30 -32.03 15.38
#